data_d574c1bd8942ab9aa0dda47a84d671ab
#
_entry.id   d574c1bd8942ab9aa0dda47a84d671ab
#
_cell.length_a   1.000
_cell.length_b   1.000
_cell.length_c   1.000
_cell.angle_alpha   90.00
_cell.angle_beta   90.00
_cell.angle_gamma   90.00
#
_symmetry.space_group_name_H-M   'P 1'
#
loop_
_entity.id
_entity.type
_entity.pdbx_description
1 polymer ?
#
loop_
_entity_poly.entity_id
_entity_poly.type
_entity_poly.pdbx_seq_one_letter_code
_entity_poly.pdbx_strand_id
1 'polypeptide(L)'
;MPATVRFRLDPAAVGELAGLRARLTAAGLPAAGGDPMVTVAAAGTVPGPARHALVADLRLVALPALWLATLGSRTGDDDALVLAAVTDPEVLAVHTAVHDALAGRVRGAHAAHLPGSWLPHVVLATGRPAEAFALLHPVPPVRARIVAVELHDSRTGVTEVLAH
;
A
#
# COMPACT_ATOMS: atom_id res chain seq x y z
N MET A 1 5.68 -10.18 -5.83
CA MET A 1 7.03 -9.94 -5.26
C MET A 1 7.14 -10.63 -3.92
N PRO A 2 8.24 -11.32 -3.64
CA PRO A 2 8.35 -12.11 -2.41
C PRO A 2 8.35 -11.28 -1.12
N ALA A 3 8.96 -10.09 -1.12
CA ALA A 3 9.02 -9.23 0.06
C ALA A 3 8.46 -7.85 -0.23
N THR A 4 7.56 -7.38 0.64
CA THR A 4 6.92 -6.06 0.53
C THR A 4 6.99 -5.29 1.84
N VAL A 5 7.32 -4.00 1.76
CA VAL A 5 7.10 -3.05 2.86
C VAL A 5 5.76 -2.39 2.63
N ARG A 6 4.90 -2.38 3.66
CA ARG A 6 3.54 -1.92 3.52
C ARG A 6 3.06 -1.14 4.75
N PHE A 7 2.14 -0.22 4.53
CA PHE A 7 1.44 0.47 5.61
C PHE A 7 0.23 -0.34 6.05
N ARG A 8 0.14 -0.62 7.35
CA ARG A 8 -1.09 -1.08 7.98
C ARG A 8 -1.92 0.13 8.40
N LEU A 9 -3.21 0.08 8.05
CA LEU A 9 -4.15 1.16 8.30
C LEU A 9 -4.93 0.92 9.59
N ASP A 10 -5.48 1.99 10.17
CA ASP A 10 -6.31 1.90 11.36
C ASP A 10 -7.62 1.15 11.10
N PRO A 11 -8.22 0.54 12.14
CA PRO A 11 -9.40 -0.32 12.00
C PRO A 11 -10.62 0.36 11.35
N ALA A 12 -10.82 1.66 11.61
CA ALA A 12 -11.94 2.40 11.03
C ALA A 12 -11.80 2.51 9.50
N ALA A 13 -10.61 2.88 9.01
CA ALA A 13 -10.32 2.95 7.58
C ALA A 13 -10.40 1.56 6.92
N VAL A 14 -9.85 0.53 7.57
CA VAL A 14 -9.96 -0.86 7.09
C VAL A 14 -11.43 -1.25 6.93
N GLY A 15 -12.29 -0.92 7.89
CA GLY A 15 -13.73 -1.19 7.82
C GLY A 15 -14.42 -0.48 6.64
N GLU A 16 -14.12 0.79 6.41
CA GLU A 16 -14.68 1.54 5.27
C GLU A 16 -14.23 0.94 3.92
N LEU A 17 -12.95 0.62 3.78
CA LEU A 17 -12.40 0.01 2.57
C LEU A 17 -12.94 -1.41 2.33
N ALA A 18 -13.08 -2.20 3.39
CA ALA A 18 -13.71 -3.51 3.33
C ALA A 18 -15.19 -3.42 2.89
N GLY A 19 -15.90 -2.38 3.32
CA GLY A 19 -17.25 -2.08 2.88
C GLY A 19 -17.35 -1.81 1.37
N LEU A 20 -16.41 -1.08 0.80
CA LEU A 20 -16.33 -0.86 -0.66
C LEU A 20 -16.09 -2.18 -1.40
N ARG A 21 -15.17 -3.01 -0.92
CA ARG A 21 -14.91 -4.33 -1.50
C ARG A 21 -16.13 -5.27 -1.40
N ALA A 22 -16.86 -5.22 -0.29
CA ALA A 22 -18.07 -6.01 -0.11
C ALA A 22 -19.17 -5.62 -1.13
N ARG A 23 -19.30 -4.34 -1.46
CA ARG A 23 -20.21 -3.88 -2.52
C ARG A 23 -19.84 -4.45 -3.88
N LEU A 24 -18.54 -4.54 -4.20
CA LEU A 24 -18.05 -5.16 -5.44
C LEU A 24 -18.39 -6.64 -5.46
N THR A 25 -18.11 -7.36 -4.39
CA THR A 25 -18.41 -8.80 -4.28
C THR A 25 -19.91 -9.08 -4.42
N ALA A 26 -20.77 -8.27 -3.78
CA ALA A 26 -22.21 -8.39 -3.87
C ALA A 26 -22.75 -8.19 -5.31
N ALA A 27 -22.03 -7.41 -6.12
CA ALA A 27 -22.35 -7.20 -7.53
C ALA A 27 -21.69 -8.21 -8.48
N GLY A 28 -21.01 -9.22 -7.96
CA GLY A 28 -20.31 -10.24 -8.75
C GLY A 28 -19.00 -9.73 -9.42
N LEU A 29 -18.43 -8.64 -8.91
CA LEU A 29 -17.17 -8.09 -9.40
C LEU A 29 -15.97 -8.59 -8.59
N PRO A 30 -14.79 -8.75 -9.21
CA PRO A 30 -13.60 -9.29 -8.54
C PRO A 30 -13.00 -8.27 -7.56
N ALA A 31 -13.41 -8.33 -6.31
CA ALA A 31 -12.84 -7.53 -5.24
C ALA A 31 -11.46 -8.04 -4.82
N ALA A 32 -10.58 -7.12 -4.39
CA ALA A 32 -9.31 -7.50 -3.81
C ALA A 32 -9.51 -8.20 -2.46
N GLY A 33 -8.71 -9.24 -2.22
CA GLY A 33 -8.72 -10.01 -0.97
C GLY A 33 -7.75 -9.47 0.09
N GLY A 34 -7.80 -10.07 1.28
CA GLY A 34 -6.95 -9.69 2.42
C GLY A 34 -7.27 -8.32 3.00
N ASP A 35 -6.52 -7.91 4.02
CA ASP A 35 -6.69 -6.59 4.62
C ASP A 35 -6.28 -5.48 3.65
N PRO A 36 -7.03 -4.36 3.60
CA PRO A 36 -6.63 -3.19 2.84
C PRO A 36 -5.31 -2.61 3.36
N MET A 37 -4.34 -2.50 2.48
CA MET A 37 -2.99 -1.99 2.80
C MET A 37 -2.45 -1.14 1.66
N VAL A 38 -1.42 -0.34 1.96
CA VAL A 38 -0.69 0.42 0.95
C VAL A 38 0.73 -0.14 0.85
N THR A 39 1.11 -0.62 -0.34
CA THR A 39 2.48 -1.07 -0.59
C THR A 39 3.40 0.13 -0.81
N VAL A 40 4.50 0.16 -0.08
CA VAL A 40 5.50 1.25 -0.10
C VAL A 40 6.72 0.85 -0.92
N ALA A 41 7.17 -0.39 -0.76
CA ALA A 41 8.28 -0.95 -1.50
C ALA A 41 8.07 -2.45 -1.72
N ALA A 42 8.65 -2.98 -2.78
CA ALA A 42 8.69 -4.42 -3.04
C ALA A 42 10.05 -4.81 -3.61
N ALA A 43 10.56 -5.94 -3.17
CA ALA A 43 11.86 -6.46 -3.60
C ALA A 43 11.86 -8.00 -3.62
N GLY A 44 12.89 -8.58 -4.21
CA GLY A 44 13.08 -10.04 -4.19
C GLY A 44 13.28 -10.59 -2.80
N THR A 45 14.19 -9.96 -2.04
CA THR A 45 14.48 -10.28 -0.64
C THR A 45 14.89 -9.01 0.09
N VAL A 46 14.63 -8.97 1.41
CA VAL A 46 15.11 -7.92 2.30
C VAL A 46 16.00 -8.57 3.34
N PRO A 47 17.34 -8.48 3.19
CA PRO A 47 18.31 -9.11 4.10
C PRO A 47 18.37 -8.40 5.46
N GLY A 48 18.99 -9.05 6.45
CA GLY A 48 19.13 -8.54 7.82
C GLY A 48 19.63 -7.10 7.93
N PRO A 49 20.72 -6.70 7.24
CA PRO A 49 21.20 -5.31 7.27
C PRO A 49 20.16 -4.29 6.77
N ALA A 50 19.38 -4.64 5.73
CA ALA A 50 18.30 -3.78 5.25
C ALA A 50 17.15 -3.66 6.26
N ARG A 51 16.80 -4.76 6.96
CA ARG A 51 15.79 -4.74 8.04
C ARG A 51 16.21 -3.86 9.19
N HIS A 52 17.46 -3.96 9.62
CA HIS A 52 18.00 -3.11 10.68
C HIS A 52 17.98 -1.63 10.29
N ALA A 53 18.35 -1.30 9.05
CA ALA A 53 18.27 0.07 8.54
C ALA A 53 16.83 0.57 8.50
N LEU A 54 15.87 -0.24 8.02
CA LEU A 54 14.45 0.12 8.03
C LEU A 54 13.95 0.47 9.44
N VAL A 55 14.24 -0.38 10.42
CA VAL A 55 13.83 -0.12 11.83
C VAL A 55 14.48 1.15 12.36
N ALA A 56 15.77 1.38 12.07
CA ALA A 56 16.50 2.55 12.56
C ALA A 56 15.96 3.85 11.94
N ASP A 57 15.75 3.89 10.62
CA ASP A 57 15.34 5.08 9.90
C ASP A 57 13.87 5.42 10.15
N LEU A 58 13.00 4.41 10.26
CA LEU A 58 11.58 4.60 10.54
C LEU A 58 11.30 5.14 11.95
N ARG A 59 12.21 4.95 12.91
CA ARG A 59 12.09 5.57 14.24
C ARG A 59 12.22 7.09 14.22
N LEU A 60 12.78 7.64 13.17
CA LEU A 60 13.05 9.08 13.02
C LEU A 60 11.91 9.83 12.33
N VAL A 61 10.91 9.12 11.83
CA VAL A 61 9.77 9.71 11.10
C VAL A 61 8.46 9.44 11.83
N ALA A 62 7.58 10.43 11.84
CA ALA A 62 6.21 10.26 12.32
C ALA A 62 5.38 9.54 11.25
N LEU A 63 4.49 8.64 11.67
CA LEU A 63 3.56 7.96 10.76
C LEU A 63 2.35 8.88 10.50
N PRO A 64 2.14 9.33 9.23
CA PRO A 64 1.08 10.28 8.89
C PRO A 64 -0.27 9.58 8.70
N ALA A 65 -1.29 10.39 8.44
CA ALA A 65 -2.55 9.94 7.88
C ALA A 65 -2.50 10.00 6.35
N LEU A 66 -3.21 9.07 5.71
CA LEU A 66 -3.45 9.07 4.26
C LEU A 66 -4.83 9.65 3.97
N TRP A 67 -4.92 10.49 2.95
CA TRP A 67 -6.17 10.97 2.40
C TRP A 67 -6.46 10.22 1.10
N LEU A 68 -7.21 9.12 1.18
CA LEU A 68 -7.61 8.29 0.04
C LEU A 68 -8.80 8.95 -0.65
N ALA A 69 -8.55 9.67 -1.72
CA ALA A 69 -9.53 10.59 -2.30
C ALA A 69 -9.76 10.42 -3.81
N THR A 70 -8.94 9.62 -4.50
CA THR A 70 -9.03 9.48 -5.95
C THR A 70 -9.31 8.03 -6.33
N LEU A 71 -10.51 7.78 -6.85
CA LEU A 71 -10.87 6.51 -7.46
C LEU A 71 -10.36 6.47 -8.89
N GLY A 72 -9.60 5.46 -9.25
CA GLY A 72 -9.02 5.35 -10.58
C GLY A 72 -8.61 3.95 -10.97
N SER A 73 -8.31 3.78 -12.26
CA SER A 73 -7.77 2.55 -12.81
C SER A 73 -6.27 2.72 -13.05
N ARG A 74 -5.49 1.72 -12.68
CA ARG A 74 -4.09 1.64 -13.07
C ARG A 74 -4.00 1.02 -14.45
N THR A 75 -3.16 1.61 -15.29
CA THR A 75 -2.75 1.00 -16.57
C THR A 75 -1.54 0.10 -16.32
N GLY A 76 -1.50 -1.05 -16.93
CA GLY A 76 -0.42 -2.03 -16.79
C GLY A 76 -0.95 -3.45 -16.68
N ASP A 77 -0.13 -4.33 -16.14
CA ASP A 77 -0.40 -5.77 -16.13
C ASP A 77 -1.58 -6.18 -15.23
N ASP A 78 -1.91 -5.38 -14.22
CA ASP A 78 -2.89 -5.77 -13.20
C ASP A 78 -4.31 -5.28 -13.46
N ASP A 79 -4.51 -4.28 -14.31
CA ASP A 79 -5.82 -3.69 -14.66
C ASP A 79 -6.76 -3.51 -13.46
N ALA A 80 -6.25 -2.95 -12.36
CA ALA A 80 -6.94 -2.86 -11.10
C ALA A 80 -7.65 -1.52 -10.90
N LEU A 81 -8.77 -1.53 -10.17
CA LEU A 81 -9.38 -0.33 -9.62
C LEU A 81 -8.77 -0.04 -8.24
N VAL A 82 -8.31 1.19 -8.05
CA VAL A 82 -7.65 1.62 -6.83
C VAL A 82 -8.28 2.87 -6.24
N LEU A 83 -8.17 3.02 -4.93
CA LEU A 83 -8.40 4.28 -4.24
C LEU A 83 -7.04 4.85 -3.85
N ALA A 84 -6.63 5.93 -4.51
CA ALA A 84 -5.33 6.55 -4.36
C ALA A 84 -5.35 7.67 -3.32
N ALA A 85 -4.25 7.81 -2.60
CA ALA A 85 -4.05 8.86 -1.62
C ALA A 85 -3.43 10.11 -2.25
N VAL A 86 -3.73 11.25 -1.66
CA VAL A 86 -2.98 12.49 -1.89
C VAL A 86 -1.54 12.28 -1.40
N THR A 87 -0.58 12.59 -2.26
CA THR A 87 0.84 12.47 -1.94
C THR A 87 1.34 13.77 -1.34
N ASP A 88 1.28 13.87 -0.01
CA ASP A 88 1.77 15.03 0.73
C ASP A 88 3.23 14.84 1.21
N PRO A 89 3.89 15.90 1.71
CA PRO A 89 5.28 15.81 2.17
C PRO A 89 5.51 14.83 3.32
N GLU A 90 4.55 14.63 4.21
CA GLU A 90 4.68 13.71 5.35
C GLU A 90 4.66 12.26 4.88
N VAL A 91 3.78 11.92 3.94
CA VAL A 91 3.72 10.61 3.30
C VAL A 91 5.00 10.33 2.51
N LEU A 92 5.50 11.32 1.77
CA LEU A 92 6.76 11.20 1.03
C LEU A 92 7.97 11.03 1.95
N ALA A 93 7.97 11.65 3.13
CA ALA A 93 9.06 11.50 4.09
C ALA A 93 9.20 10.03 4.56
N VAL A 94 8.09 9.38 4.87
CA VAL A 94 8.11 7.95 5.25
C VAL A 94 8.53 7.08 4.06
N HIS A 95 8.01 7.36 2.86
CA HIS A 95 8.41 6.65 1.64
C HIS A 95 9.92 6.79 1.38
N THR A 96 10.46 8.01 1.50
CA THR A 96 11.90 8.27 1.34
C THR A 96 12.72 7.51 2.37
N ALA A 97 12.35 7.53 3.65
CA ALA A 97 13.04 6.78 4.70
C ALA A 97 13.10 5.28 4.41
N VAL A 98 12.00 4.70 3.90
CA VAL A 98 11.98 3.29 3.48
C VAL A 98 12.97 3.04 2.35
N HIS A 99 12.95 3.86 1.31
CA HIS A 99 13.81 3.65 0.13
C HIS A 99 15.27 3.94 0.40
N ASP A 100 15.60 4.91 1.25
CA ASP A 100 16.99 5.17 1.70
C ASP A 100 17.54 3.99 2.50
N ALA A 101 16.71 3.41 3.38
CA ALA A 101 17.11 2.20 4.13
C ALA A 101 17.33 0.98 3.23
N LEU A 102 16.60 0.87 2.12
CA LEU A 102 16.73 -0.24 1.17
C LEU A 102 17.84 -0.03 0.12
N ALA A 103 18.25 1.21 -0.12
CA ALA A 103 19.18 1.58 -1.18
C ALA A 103 20.52 0.83 -1.05
N GLY A 104 20.93 0.16 -2.11
CA GLY A 104 22.16 -0.64 -2.15
C GLY A 104 22.14 -1.92 -1.30
N ARG A 105 21.06 -2.21 -0.58
CA ARG A 105 20.93 -3.37 0.31
C ARG A 105 19.97 -4.44 -0.20
N VAL A 106 19.12 -4.12 -1.16
CA VAL A 106 18.15 -5.06 -1.74
C VAL A 106 18.41 -5.26 -3.23
N ARG A 107 17.95 -6.40 -3.76
CA ARG A 107 17.97 -6.71 -5.19
C ARG A 107 16.55 -6.88 -5.70
N GLY A 108 16.34 -6.56 -6.99
CA GLY A 108 15.05 -6.72 -7.63
C GLY A 108 13.97 -5.80 -7.03
N ALA A 109 14.33 -4.54 -6.73
CA ALA A 109 13.37 -3.54 -6.34
C ALA A 109 12.36 -3.29 -7.47
N HIS A 110 11.07 -3.25 -7.13
CA HIS A 110 10.02 -3.06 -8.12
C HIS A 110 9.88 -1.57 -8.48
N ALA A 111 10.02 -1.27 -9.77
CA ALA A 111 10.09 0.10 -10.28
C ALA A 111 8.86 0.96 -9.93
N ALA A 112 7.66 0.37 -9.89
CA ALA A 112 6.43 1.10 -9.59
C ALA A 112 6.36 1.68 -8.17
N HIS A 113 7.23 1.23 -7.26
CA HIS A 113 7.28 1.73 -5.89
C HIS A 113 8.47 2.66 -5.61
N LEU A 114 9.37 2.87 -6.59
CA LEU A 114 10.52 3.74 -6.42
C LEU A 114 10.12 5.22 -6.31
N PRO A 115 10.96 6.06 -5.68
CA PRO A 115 10.77 7.50 -5.68
C PRO A 115 10.55 8.06 -7.09
N GLY A 116 9.55 8.91 -7.24
CA GLY A 116 9.14 9.47 -8.54
C GLY A 116 8.15 8.63 -9.35
N SER A 117 7.96 7.34 -9.02
CA SER A 117 7.00 6.46 -9.69
C SER A 117 5.88 5.96 -8.77
N TRP A 118 6.04 6.14 -7.47
CA TRP A 118 5.10 5.61 -6.49
C TRP A 118 3.79 6.40 -6.42
N LEU A 119 2.70 5.68 -6.50
CA LEU A 119 1.36 6.19 -6.21
C LEU A 119 0.83 5.43 -4.98
N PRO A 120 0.68 6.08 -3.80
CA PRO A 120 0.10 5.43 -2.63
C PRO A 120 -1.37 5.11 -2.89
N HIS A 121 -1.76 3.85 -2.77
CA HIS A 121 -3.13 3.44 -3.07
C HIS A 121 -3.50 2.14 -2.35
N VAL A 122 -4.80 1.93 -2.22
CA VAL A 122 -5.39 0.65 -1.84
C VAL A 122 -6.08 0.05 -3.06
N VAL A 123 -5.83 -1.23 -3.34
CA VAL A 123 -6.53 -1.95 -4.41
C VAL A 123 -7.93 -2.33 -3.95
N LEU A 124 -8.95 -1.97 -4.72
CA LEU A 124 -10.34 -2.30 -4.46
C LEU A 124 -10.82 -3.48 -5.31
N ALA A 125 -10.51 -3.46 -6.61
CA ALA A 125 -10.85 -4.55 -7.53
C ALA A 125 -9.61 -5.04 -8.28
N THR A 126 -9.59 -6.32 -8.62
CA THR A 126 -8.49 -7.01 -9.32
C THR A 126 -8.83 -7.35 -10.77
N GLY A 127 -9.79 -6.68 -11.35
CA GLY A 127 -10.23 -6.84 -12.73
C GLY A 127 -11.53 -6.09 -12.96
N ARG A 128 -11.94 -5.95 -14.21
CA ARG A 128 -13.15 -5.21 -14.62
C ARG A 128 -13.24 -3.81 -14.02
N PRO A 129 -12.16 -2.99 -14.10
CA PRO A 129 -12.07 -1.72 -13.39
C PRO A 129 -13.13 -0.70 -13.82
N ALA A 130 -13.55 -0.71 -15.09
CA ALA A 130 -14.59 0.20 -15.57
C ALA A 130 -15.95 -0.08 -14.91
N GLU A 131 -16.32 -1.35 -14.76
CA GLU A 131 -17.58 -1.74 -14.10
C GLU A 131 -17.50 -1.50 -12.59
N ALA A 132 -16.37 -1.81 -11.97
CA ALA A 132 -16.13 -1.53 -10.56
C ALA A 132 -16.18 -0.01 -10.28
N PHE A 133 -15.58 0.81 -11.14
CA PHE A 133 -15.67 2.27 -11.06
C PHE A 133 -17.11 2.76 -11.14
N ALA A 134 -17.85 2.30 -12.14
CA ALA A 134 -19.26 2.70 -12.34
C ALA A 134 -20.14 2.34 -11.14
N LEU A 135 -19.87 1.21 -10.48
CA LEU A 135 -20.61 0.79 -9.28
C LEU A 135 -20.26 1.64 -8.05
N LEU A 136 -18.98 1.99 -7.86
CA LEU A 136 -18.53 2.65 -6.63
C LEU A 136 -18.60 4.16 -6.69
N HIS A 137 -18.42 4.76 -7.87
CA HIS A 137 -18.40 6.22 -8.01
C HIS A 137 -19.80 6.85 -7.82
N PRO A 138 -19.90 7.96 -7.04
CA PRO A 138 -18.85 8.59 -6.27
C PRO A 138 -18.54 7.86 -4.96
N VAL A 139 -17.25 7.88 -4.53
CA VAL A 139 -16.82 7.36 -3.25
C VAL A 139 -16.43 8.51 -2.33
N PRO A 140 -16.96 8.57 -1.10
CA PRO A 140 -16.46 9.52 -0.11
C PRO A 140 -14.97 9.30 0.17
N PRO A 141 -14.18 10.36 0.39
CA PRO A 141 -12.79 10.20 0.77
C PRO A 141 -12.65 9.40 2.08
N VAL A 142 -11.64 8.53 2.15
CA VAL A 142 -11.33 7.77 3.35
C VAL A 142 -10.05 8.35 3.97
N ARG A 143 -10.15 8.82 5.21
CA ARG A 143 -8.98 9.22 5.98
C ARG A 143 -8.46 8.02 6.75
N ALA A 144 -7.27 7.54 6.42
CA ALA A 144 -6.65 6.38 7.01
C ALA A 144 -5.38 6.78 7.77
N ARG A 145 -5.28 6.44 9.06
CA ARG A 145 -4.03 6.58 9.79
C ARG A 145 -3.14 5.38 9.52
N ILE A 146 -1.86 5.63 9.30
CA ILE A 146 -0.86 4.56 9.27
C ILE A 146 -0.56 4.19 10.72
N VAL A 147 -0.93 2.97 11.13
CA VAL A 147 -0.72 2.49 12.50
C VAL A 147 0.52 1.61 12.65
N ALA A 148 1.04 1.11 11.53
CA ALA A 148 2.32 0.39 11.50
C ALA A 148 2.92 0.37 10.10
N VAL A 149 4.24 0.23 10.03
CA VAL A 149 4.96 -0.15 8.83
C VAL A 149 5.41 -1.60 9.00
N GLU A 150 5.09 -2.44 8.05
CA GLU A 150 5.33 -3.88 8.11
C GLU A 150 6.18 -4.36 6.95
N LEU A 151 7.04 -5.34 7.22
CA LEU A 151 7.71 -6.15 6.20
C LEU A 151 7.01 -7.51 6.12
N HIS A 152 6.48 -7.83 4.96
CA HIS A 152 5.82 -9.11 4.68
C HIS A 152 6.63 -9.90 3.65
N ASP A 153 6.98 -11.13 3.97
CA ASP A 153 7.59 -12.09 3.02
C ASP A 153 6.53 -13.11 2.60
N SER A 154 6.09 -13.03 1.35
CA SER A 154 5.05 -13.92 0.81
C SER A 154 5.51 -15.37 0.64
N ARG A 155 6.81 -15.66 0.64
CA ARG A 155 7.33 -17.03 0.56
C ARG A 155 7.18 -17.78 1.88
N THR A 156 7.30 -17.07 2.99
CA THR A 156 7.21 -17.66 4.34
C THR A 156 5.89 -17.35 5.02
N GLY A 157 5.14 -16.37 4.51
CA GLY A 157 3.94 -15.84 5.15
C GLY A 157 4.23 -15.01 6.40
N VAL A 158 5.50 -14.74 6.71
CA VAL A 158 5.91 -14.00 7.91
C VAL A 158 5.71 -12.51 7.70
N THR A 159 5.14 -11.86 8.70
CA THR A 159 5.01 -10.40 8.79
C THR A 159 5.74 -9.90 10.02
N GLU A 160 6.63 -8.94 9.82
CA GLU A 160 7.41 -8.27 10.87
C GLU A 160 6.99 -6.80 10.95
N VAL A 161 6.70 -6.31 12.16
CA VAL A 161 6.41 -4.89 12.38
C VAL A 161 7.72 -4.13 12.53
N LEU A 162 7.93 -3.14 11.67
CA LEU A 162 9.15 -2.31 11.63
C LEU A 162 8.99 -1.02 12.44
N ALA A 163 7.78 -0.46 12.49
CA ALA A 163 7.43 0.77 13.22
C ALA A 163 5.95 0.79 13.57
N HIS A 164 5.59 1.55 14.63
CA HIS A 164 4.22 1.79 15.10
C HIS A 164 3.94 3.29 15.15
#